data_e0a894d310690aa2734d4f81656e81ab
#
_entry.id   e0a894d310690aa2734d4f81656e81ab
#
_cell.length_a   1.000
_cell.length_b   1.000
_cell.length_c   1.000
_cell.angle_alpha   90.00
_cell.angle_beta   90.00
_cell.angle_gamma   90.00
#
_symmetry.space_group_name_H-M   'P 1'
#
loop_
_entity.id
_entity.type
_entity.pdbx_description
1 polymer ?
#
loop_
_entity_poly.entity_id
_entity_poly.type
_entity_poly.pdbx_seq_one_letter_code
_entity_poly.pdbx_strand_id
1 'polypeptide(L)'
;MAPLSIKGVLIHQEQVLLLLNERGEWDLPGGRPDPGEDHRGALKREVREEAGLEVEVGALLDEHLFEVLPERFVKIVAYGCLLVGASAATPSYEHLETRWVPLDELGETIAGHRLPAGYLGAIRQAISQPRAPSDRDV
;
A
#
# COMPACT_ATOMS: atom_id res chain seq x y z
N MET A 1 -1.20 22.78 -7.03
CA MET A 1 -0.71 21.83 -6.01
C MET A 1 -1.34 20.48 -6.23
N ALA A 2 -0.55 19.44 -6.26
CA ALA A 2 -1.06 18.07 -6.47
C ALA A 2 -1.84 17.58 -5.25
N PRO A 3 -2.94 16.87 -5.45
CA PRO A 3 -3.62 16.18 -4.34
C PRO A 3 -2.67 15.20 -3.68
N LEU A 4 -2.94 14.92 -2.40
CA LEU A 4 -2.11 14.04 -1.58
C LEU A 4 -2.82 12.71 -1.38
N SER A 5 -2.10 11.61 -1.57
CA SER A 5 -2.58 10.28 -1.25
C SER A 5 -1.56 9.57 -0.36
N ILE A 6 -2.02 9.04 0.76
CA ILE A 6 -1.17 8.34 1.72
C ILE A 6 -1.34 6.85 1.49
N LYS A 7 -0.24 6.15 1.23
CA LYS A 7 -0.25 4.72 0.92
C LYS A 7 0.53 3.93 1.96
N GLY A 8 0.15 2.68 2.14
CA GLY A 8 0.81 1.78 3.07
C GLY A 8 1.44 0.59 2.37
N VAL A 9 2.67 0.27 2.75
CA VAL A 9 3.32 -0.97 2.33
C VAL A 9 3.21 -1.92 3.52
N LEU A 10 2.30 -2.87 3.41
CA LEU A 10 2.03 -3.85 4.46
C LEU A 10 2.63 -5.18 4.06
N ILE A 11 3.73 -5.54 4.72
CA ILE A 11 4.41 -6.81 4.49
C ILE A 11 4.16 -7.71 5.69
N HIS A 12 3.71 -8.93 5.43
CA HIS A 12 3.43 -9.92 6.46
C HIS A 12 3.73 -11.31 5.90
N GLN A 13 4.51 -12.10 6.63
CA GLN A 13 4.88 -13.47 6.22
C GLN A 13 5.48 -13.51 4.81
N GLU A 14 6.40 -12.60 4.52
CA GLU A 14 7.09 -12.48 3.23
C GLU A 14 6.15 -12.23 2.05
N GLN A 15 5.02 -11.57 2.30
CA GLN A 15 4.06 -11.18 1.29
C GLN A 15 3.66 -9.72 1.49
N VAL A 16 3.35 -9.02 0.40
CA VAL A 16 2.87 -7.65 0.44
C VAL A 16 1.41 -7.60 -0.01
N LEU A 17 0.62 -6.77 0.67
CA LEU A 17 -0.78 -6.59 0.31
C LEU A 17 -0.92 -5.62 -0.86
N LEU A 18 -1.55 -6.08 -1.94
CA LEU A 18 -1.87 -5.27 -3.10
C LEU A 18 -3.36 -5.35 -3.39
N LEU A 19 -3.89 -4.27 -3.95
CA LEU A 19 -5.29 -4.13 -4.32
C LEU A 19 -5.37 -3.88 -5.83
N LEU A 20 -6.25 -4.59 -6.52
CA LEU A 20 -6.43 -4.36 -7.95
C LEU A 20 -7.47 -3.26 -8.14
N ASN A 21 -7.09 -2.18 -8.84
CA ASN A 21 -7.98 -1.04 -9.05
C ASN A 21 -8.76 -1.14 -10.36
N GLU A 22 -9.65 -0.20 -10.59
CA GLU A 22 -10.53 -0.19 -11.77
C GLU A 22 -9.77 -0.04 -13.09
N ARG A 23 -8.55 0.52 -13.04
CA ARG A 23 -7.71 0.64 -14.24
C ARG A 23 -7.01 -0.66 -14.61
N GLY A 24 -7.20 -1.72 -13.81
CA GLY A 24 -6.51 -2.98 -14.01
C GLY A 24 -5.06 -2.94 -13.57
N GLU A 25 -4.71 -2.06 -12.65
CA GLU A 25 -3.37 -1.94 -12.09
C GLU A 25 -3.38 -2.30 -10.62
N TRP A 26 -2.26 -2.81 -10.13
CA TRP A 26 -2.07 -3.02 -8.71
C TRP A 26 -1.82 -1.70 -8.01
N ASP A 27 -2.38 -1.56 -6.82
CA ASP A 27 -2.33 -0.38 -6.00
C ASP A 27 -1.95 -0.77 -4.58
N LEU A 28 -1.41 0.18 -3.85
CA LEU A 28 -1.21 0.02 -2.40
C LEU A 28 -2.46 0.51 -1.68
N PRO A 29 -2.78 -0.09 -0.51
CA PRO A 29 -3.89 0.42 0.29
C PRO A 29 -3.61 1.85 0.75
N GLY A 30 -4.64 2.66 0.85
CA GLY A 30 -4.53 4.03 1.28
C GLY A 30 -5.42 4.96 0.47
N GLY A 31 -5.31 6.25 0.71
CA GLY A 31 -6.10 7.25 0.02
C GLY A 31 -5.85 8.65 0.55
N ARG A 32 -6.78 9.55 0.28
CA ARG A 32 -6.67 10.94 0.70
C ARG A 32 -7.01 11.08 2.18
N PRO A 33 -6.24 11.90 2.92
CA PRO A 33 -6.65 12.26 4.28
C PRO A 33 -7.95 13.06 4.24
N ASP A 34 -8.83 12.80 5.21
CA ASP A 34 -9.98 13.66 5.43
C ASP A 34 -9.53 14.96 6.13
N PRO A 35 -10.30 16.03 6.03
CA PRO A 35 -9.94 17.26 6.74
C PRO A 35 -9.72 16.99 8.23
N GLY A 36 -8.59 17.46 8.74
CA GLY A 36 -8.23 17.30 10.14
C GLY A 36 -7.54 15.99 10.50
N GLU A 37 -7.44 15.04 9.57
CA GLU A 37 -6.69 13.82 9.81
C GLU A 37 -5.21 14.04 9.56
N ASP A 38 -4.37 13.43 10.40
CA ASP A 38 -2.94 13.32 10.10
C ASP A 38 -2.71 12.11 9.16
N HIS A 39 -1.49 11.97 8.66
CA HIS A 39 -1.15 10.90 7.73
C HIS A 39 -1.39 9.51 8.32
N ARG A 40 -0.98 9.32 9.57
CA ARG A 40 -1.07 8.01 10.22
C ARG A 40 -2.52 7.61 10.47
N GLY A 41 -3.34 8.55 10.92
CA GLY A 41 -4.75 8.31 11.12
C GLY A 41 -5.48 8.02 9.83
N ALA A 42 -5.18 8.78 8.78
CA ALA A 42 -5.77 8.57 7.46
C ALA A 42 -5.44 7.18 6.92
N LEU A 43 -4.18 6.77 7.04
CA LEU A 43 -3.75 5.47 6.52
C LEU A 43 -4.39 4.33 7.28
N LYS A 44 -4.45 4.40 8.62
CA LYS A 44 -5.11 3.36 9.43
C LYS A 44 -6.58 3.22 9.03
N ARG A 45 -7.27 4.34 8.86
CA ARG A 45 -8.67 4.34 8.45
C ARG A 45 -8.85 3.72 7.05
N GLU A 46 -8.02 4.15 6.09
CA GLU A 46 -8.12 3.66 4.71
C GLU A 46 -7.85 2.16 4.63
N VAL A 47 -6.85 1.66 5.34
CA VAL A 47 -6.55 0.22 5.33
C VAL A 47 -7.72 -0.56 5.92
N ARG A 48 -8.33 -0.05 6.98
CA ARG A 48 -9.51 -0.69 7.58
C ARG A 48 -10.67 -0.70 6.59
N GLU A 49 -10.92 0.41 5.93
CA GLU A 49 -12.04 0.53 4.98
C GLU A 49 -11.84 -0.34 3.74
N GLU A 50 -10.62 -0.38 3.23
CA GLU A 50 -10.34 -1.06 1.96
C GLU A 50 -10.06 -2.56 2.10
N ALA A 51 -9.44 -2.96 3.19
CA ALA A 51 -8.98 -4.34 3.36
C ALA A 51 -9.48 -5.01 4.64
N GLY A 52 -10.14 -4.27 5.52
CA GLY A 52 -10.63 -4.83 6.77
C GLY A 52 -9.54 -5.19 7.76
N LEU A 53 -8.38 -4.56 7.66
CA LEU A 53 -7.22 -4.88 8.49
C LEU A 53 -6.86 -3.73 9.41
N GLU A 54 -6.32 -4.08 10.58
CA GLU A 54 -5.75 -3.11 11.53
C GLU A 54 -4.24 -3.11 11.36
N VAL A 55 -3.66 -1.91 11.30
CA VAL A 55 -2.21 -1.77 11.11
C VAL A 55 -1.64 -0.73 12.06
N GLU A 56 -0.34 -0.88 12.35
CA GLU A 56 0.49 0.16 12.93
C GLU A 56 1.28 0.80 11.82
N VAL A 57 1.30 2.14 11.77
CA VAL A 57 2.02 2.87 10.74
C VAL A 57 3.43 3.16 11.22
N GLY A 58 4.41 2.72 10.44
CA GLY A 58 5.84 2.85 10.76
C GLY A 58 6.51 4.00 10.03
N ALA A 59 7.70 3.73 9.48
CA ALA A 59 8.56 4.74 8.89
C ALA A 59 8.06 5.22 7.52
N LEU A 60 8.34 6.48 7.21
CA LEU A 60 8.18 7.02 5.86
C LEU A 60 9.16 6.30 4.94
N LEU A 61 8.67 5.79 3.82
CA LEU A 61 9.48 5.03 2.87
C LEU A 61 9.80 5.81 1.61
N ASP A 62 8.82 6.55 1.09
CA ASP A 62 8.96 7.17 -0.21
C ASP A 62 7.95 8.28 -0.40
N GLU A 63 8.33 9.27 -1.22
CA GLU A 63 7.42 10.31 -1.71
C GLU A 63 7.68 10.47 -3.20
N HIS A 64 6.63 10.48 -4.00
CA HIS A 64 6.78 10.68 -5.43
C HIS A 64 5.49 11.26 -6.03
N LEU A 65 5.62 11.81 -7.23
CA LEU A 65 4.46 12.24 -8.00
C LEU A 65 4.05 11.11 -8.94
N PHE A 66 2.76 10.82 -8.95
CA PHE A 66 2.18 9.81 -9.81
C PHE A 66 1.26 10.49 -10.82
N GLU A 67 1.53 10.26 -12.10
CA GLU A 67 0.69 10.82 -13.16
C GLU A 67 -0.50 9.88 -13.40
N VAL A 68 -1.66 10.27 -12.88
CA VAL A 68 -2.88 9.45 -13.01
C VAL A 68 -3.54 9.61 -14.36
N LEU A 69 -3.43 10.80 -14.96
CA LEU A 69 -3.90 11.14 -16.30
C LEU A 69 -2.88 12.13 -16.88
N PRO A 70 -2.81 12.30 -18.20
CA PRO A 70 -1.87 13.25 -18.79
C PRO A 70 -1.91 14.61 -18.09
N GLU A 71 -0.76 15.02 -17.55
CA GLU A 71 -0.56 16.28 -16.83
C GLU A 71 -1.36 16.39 -15.53
N ARG A 72 -1.95 15.30 -15.05
CA ARG A 72 -2.65 15.25 -13.77
C ARG A 72 -1.88 14.37 -12.80
N PHE A 73 -1.38 14.99 -11.74
CA PHE A 73 -0.49 14.32 -10.78
C PHE A 73 -1.13 14.22 -9.40
N VAL A 74 -0.79 13.14 -8.70
CA VAL A 74 -1.09 12.95 -7.28
C VAL A 74 0.24 12.78 -6.58
N LYS A 75 0.41 13.44 -5.44
CA LYS A 75 1.58 13.21 -4.60
C LYS A 75 1.32 11.98 -3.74
N ILE A 76 2.16 10.97 -3.90
CA ILE A 76 2.09 9.73 -3.12
C ILE A 76 3.10 9.82 -1.99
N VAL A 77 2.63 9.55 -0.77
CA VAL A 77 3.49 9.44 0.41
C VAL A 77 3.27 8.05 0.98
N ALA A 78 4.30 7.22 0.98
CA ALA A 78 4.19 5.82 1.37
C ALA A 78 4.88 5.55 2.69
N TYR A 79 4.18 4.85 3.57
CA TYR A 79 4.68 4.42 4.89
C TYR A 79 4.70 2.91 4.97
N GLY A 80 5.68 2.38 5.70
CA GLY A 80 5.66 0.98 6.08
C GLY A 80 4.60 0.74 7.14
N CYS A 81 3.93 -0.41 7.08
CA CYS A 81 2.89 -0.77 8.03
C CYS A 81 3.12 -2.17 8.57
N LEU A 82 2.75 -2.37 9.83
CA LEU A 82 2.74 -3.68 10.49
C LEU A 82 1.31 -4.12 10.70
N LEU A 83 1.01 -5.36 10.35
CA LEU A 83 -0.31 -5.93 10.60
C LEU A 83 -0.49 -6.16 12.10
N VAL A 84 -1.66 -5.78 12.62
CA VAL A 84 -2.05 -6.03 14.01
C VAL A 84 -3.22 -7.02 13.96
N GLY A 85 -3.00 -8.24 14.46
CA GLY A 85 -4.06 -9.26 14.50
C GLY A 85 -4.14 -10.13 13.27
N ALA A 86 -5.36 -10.42 12.81
CA ALA A 86 -5.59 -11.38 11.74
C ALA A 86 -5.14 -10.86 10.38
N SER A 87 -4.67 -11.78 9.53
CA SER A 87 -4.13 -11.47 8.19
C SER A 87 -5.16 -11.59 7.07
N ALA A 88 -6.39 -11.98 7.36
CA ALA A 88 -7.40 -12.16 6.32
C ALA A 88 -7.92 -10.82 5.83
N ALA A 89 -7.53 -10.44 4.62
CA ALA A 89 -7.99 -9.21 3.99
C ALA A 89 -9.25 -9.49 3.17
N THR A 90 -10.18 -8.54 3.17
CA THR A 90 -11.39 -8.63 2.34
C THR A 90 -11.43 -7.42 1.42
N PRO A 91 -11.68 -7.62 0.11
CA PRO A 91 -11.74 -6.50 -0.81
C PRO A 91 -12.96 -5.62 -0.51
N SER A 92 -12.77 -4.31 -0.66
CA SER A 92 -13.90 -3.40 -0.66
C SER A 92 -14.55 -3.41 -2.04
N TYR A 93 -15.75 -2.85 -2.16
CA TYR A 93 -16.39 -2.76 -3.47
C TYR A 93 -15.69 -1.76 -4.41
N GLU A 94 -14.72 -0.99 -3.91
CA GLU A 94 -13.94 -0.07 -4.72
C GLU A 94 -12.78 -0.76 -5.44
N HIS A 95 -12.45 -1.99 -5.04
CA HIS A 95 -11.35 -2.75 -5.61
C HIS A 95 -11.86 -4.10 -6.10
N LEU A 96 -11.30 -4.55 -7.23
CA LEU A 96 -11.71 -5.80 -7.84
C LEU A 96 -11.15 -7.01 -7.11
N GLU A 97 -10.00 -6.84 -6.44
CA GLU A 97 -9.31 -7.95 -5.78
C GLU A 97 -8.36 -7.40 -4.72
N THR A 98 -8.20 -8.14 -3.63
CA THR A 98 -7.08 -7.98 -2.69
C THR A 98 -6.23 -9.23 -2.76
N ARG A 99 -4.91 -9.06 -2.75
CA ARG A 99 -4.01 -10.19 -2.87
C ARG A 99 -2.77 -9.97 -2.02
N TRP A 100 -2.39 -11.00 -1.28
CA TRP A 100 -1.08 -11.08 -0.65
C TRP A 100 -0.12 -11.64 -1.68
N VAL A 101 0.82 -10.83 -2.14
CA VAL A 101 1.77 -11.19 -3.20
C VAL A 101 3.11 -11.57 -2.57
N PRO A 102 3.61 -12.78 -2.80
CA PRO A 102 4.94 -13.14 -2.31
C PRO A 102 6.00 -12.17 -2.81
N LEU A 103 6.93 -11.80 -1.93
CA LEU A 103 7.96 -10.80 -2.27
C LEU A 103 8.86 -11.26 -3.43
N ASP A 104 9.02 -12.57 -3.62
CA ASP A 104 9.81 -13.10 -4.73
C ASP A 104 9.07 -13.07 -6.07
N GLU A 105 7.80 -12.70 -6.07
CA GLU A 105 7.01 -12.55 -7.30
C GLU A 105 6.84 -11.08 -7.72
N LEU A 106 7.45 -10.15 -7.00
CA LEU A 106 7.37 -8.74 -7.33
C LEU A 106 8.03 -8.43 -8.66
N GLY A 107 7.42 -7.56 -9.44
CA GLY A 107 7.92 -7.09 -10.70
C GLY A 107 6.99 -6.05 -11.28
N GLU A 108 7.29 -5.59 -12.48
CA GLU A 108 6.47 -4.58 -13.16
C GLU A 108 5.08 -5.10 -13.53
N THR A 109 4.95 -6.42 -13.64
CA THR A 109 3.69 -7.08 -13.95
C THR A 109 3.52 -8.26 -12.99
N ILE A 110 2.34 -8.39 -12.40
CA ILE A 110 2.00 -9.46 -11.49
C ILE A 110 0.63 -9.98 -11.92
N ALA A 111 0.54 -11.29 -12.19
CA ALA A 111 -0.71 -11.93 -12.60
C ALA A 111 -1.38 -11.19 -13.78
N GLY A 112 -0.59 -10.68 -14.72
CA GLY A 112 -1.09 -10.02 -15.92
C GLY A 112 -1.45 -8.54 -15.75
N HIS A 113 -1.24 -7.96 -14.56
CA HIS A 113 -1.56 -6.57 -14.29
C HIS A 113 -0.32 -5.79 -13.88
N ARG A 114 -0.29 -4.53 -14.28
CA ARG A 114 0.86 -3.66 -14.03
C ARG A 114 0.92 -3.24 -12.56
N LEU A 115 2.14 -3.22 -12.00
CA LEU A 115 2.43 -2.57 -10.73
C LEU A 115 3.24 -1.30 -11.05
N PRO A 116 2.69 -0.10 -10.83
CA PRO A 116 3.41 1.14 -11.12
C PRO A 116 4.76 1.22 -10.43
N ALA A 117 5.74 1.79 -11.15
CA ALA A 117 7.14 1.82 -10.70
C ALA A 117 7.33 2.50 -9.34
N GLY A 118 6.58 3.56 -9.07
CA GLY A 118 6.67 4.25 -7.78
C GLY A 118 6.26 3.37 -6.61
N TYR A 119 5.22 2.57 -6.79
CA TYR A 119 4.78 1.62 -5.76
C TYR A 119 5.78 0.48 -5.59
N LEU A 120 6.28 -0.05 -6.70
CA LEU A 120 7.31 -1.08 -6.64
C LEU A 120 8.55 -0.58 -5.90
N GLY A 121 8.95 0.67 -6.17
CA GLY A 121 10.07 1.31 -5.48
C GLY A 121 9.84 1.42 -3.98
N ALA A 122 8.64 1.84 -3.57
CA ALA A 122 8.29 1.95 -2.16
C ALA A 122 8.33 0.58 -1.47
N ILE A 123 7.84 -0.47 -2.14
CA ILE A 123 7.88 -1.83 -1.59
C ILE A 123 9.33 -2.29 -1.43
N ARG A 124 10.18 -2.05 -2.42
CA ARG A 124 11.60 -2.41 -2.34
C ARG A 124 12.31 -1.67 -1.22
N GLN A 125 11.95 -0.41 -0.99
CA GLN A 125 12.48 0.36 0.13
C GLN A 125 12.07 -0.27 1.47
N ALA A 126 10.83 -0.74 1.58
CA ALA A 126 10.34 -1.40 2.77
C ALA A 126 11.10 -2.72 3.03
N ILE A 127 11.38 -3.48 1.97
CA ILE A 127 12.10 -4.75 2.08
C ILE A 127 13.52 -4.51 2.61
N SER A 128 14.17 -3.41 2.22
CA SER A 128 15.52 -3.10 2.65
C SER A 128 15.61 -2.60 4.09
N GLN A 129 14.49 -2.25 4.71
CA GLN A 129 14.46 -1.79 6.10
C GLN A 129 14.51 -2.98 7.06
N PRO A 130 15.13 -2.83 8.25
CA PRO A 130 15.01 -3.86 9.28
C PRO A 130 13.54 -4.02 9.67
N ARG A 131 13.03 -5.25 9.61
CA ARG A 131 11.65 -5.53 9.99
C ARG A 131 11.58 -5.97 11.45
N ALA A 132 10.43 -5.69 12.08
CA ALA A 132 10.22 -6.09 13.47
C ALA A 132 10.29 -7.61 13.60
N PRO A 133 10.78 -8.15 14.73
CA PRO A 133 10.85 -9.59 14.93
C PRO A 133 9.52 -10.31 14.70
N SER A 134 8.39 -9.69 15.05
CA SER A 134 7.08 -10.27 14.85
C SER A 134 6.75 -10.54 13.39
N ASP A 135 7.36 -9.78 12.47
CA ASP A 135 7.16 -9.99 11.03
C ASP A 135 7.91 -11.22 10.53
N ARG A 136 8.96 -11.62 11.24
CA ARG A 136 9.83 -12.72 10.81
C ARG A 136 9.49 -14.04 11.47
N ASP A 137 8.78 -13.99 12.59
CA ASP A 137 8.51 -15.15 13.42
C ASP A 137 7.20 -15.85 13.08
N VAL A 138 6.49 -15.38 12.12
CA VAL A 138 5.19 -15.95 11.75
C VAL A 138 5.21 -16.69 10.43
#